data_072823783a3448fd694142e15295430e
#
_entry.id   072823783a3448fd694142e15295430e
#
_cell.length_a   1.000
_cell.length_b   1.000
_cell.length_c   1.000
_cell.angle_alpha   90.00
_cell.angle_beta   90.00
_cell.angle_gamma   90.00
#
_symmetry.space_group_name_H-M   'P 1'
#
loop_
_entity.id
_entity.type
_entity.pdbx_description
1 polymer ?
#
loop_
_entity_poly.entity_id
_entity_poly.type
_entity_poly.pdbx_seq_one_letter_code
_entity_poly.pdbx_strand_id
1 'polypeptide(L)'
;MRRSLVLVVPLSGSASAGQAAEIAVGMAAADYTPATVEAHVGDRLVFVNDDAVDHNVFVPTAGHAVDLGKQEPGARSELPLGKAGVFEVECVIHPHMHLQVRVVQ
;
A
#
# COMPACT_ATOMS: atom_id res chain seq x y z
N MET A 1 18.97 -27.25 -32.86
CA MET A 1 18.73 -26.78 -32.55
C MET A 1 17.93 -26.31 -32.00
N ARG A 2 17.83 -26.29 -32.05
CA ARG A 2 17.22 -25.76 -31.58
C ARG A 2 16.34 -25.46 -30.84
N ARG A 3 16.22 -25.47 -30.65
CA ARG A 3 15.50 -25.02 -30.02
C ARG A 3 14.76 -24.55 -29.34
N SER A 4 14.73 -24.50 -29.17
CA SER A 4 14.04 -23.82 -28.58
C SER A 4 13.38 -23.44 -27.93
N LEU A 5 13.34 -23.34 -27.84
CA LEU A 5 12.73 -22.60 -27.25
C LEU A 5 12.00 -22.28 -26.62
N VAL A 6 11.93 -22.54 -26.63
CA VAL A 6 11.30 -21.88 -26.11
C VAL A 6 10.71 -21.57 -25.37
N LEU A 7 10.70 -21.53 -25.31
CA LEU A 7 10.16 -20.89 -24.66
C LEU A 7 9.51 -20.37 -24.14
N VAL A 8 9.45 -20.44 -24.18
CA VAL A 8 8.89 -19.65 -23.80
C VAL A 8 8.04 -19.33 -23.19
N VAL A 9 7.93 -19.42 -23.22
CA VAL A 9 7.21 -18.86 -22.76
C VAL A 9 6.49 -18.51 -22.03
N PRO A 10 6.31 -18.63 -22.12
CA PRO A 10 5.62 -18.04 -21.51
C PRO A 10 5.24 -17.74 -20.70
N LEU A 11 5.41 -17.69 -20.65
CA LEU A 11 5.07 -17.22 -19.94
C LEU A 11 4.44 -16.59 -19.59
N SER A 12 4.48 -16.62 -19.79
CA SER A 12 4.02 -15.90 -19.65
C SER A 12 3.02 -15.22 -19.23
N GLY A 13 2.78 -14.60 -19.68
CA GLY A 13 1.89 -13.54 -19.42
C GLY A 13 0.83 -13.83 -18.41
N SER A 14 0.43 -14.92 -18.38
CA SER A 14 -0.49 -15.36 -17.35
C SER A 14 0.03 -15.08 -15.95
N ALA A 15 1.32 -14.92 -15.83
CA ALA A 15 1.90 -14.72 -14.52
C ALA A 15 1.41 -13.44 -13.86
N SER A 16 0.99 -12.45 -14.64
CA SER A 16 0.52 -11.22 -14.04
C SER A 16 -0.86 -11.35 -13.42
N ALA A 17 -1.62 -12.31 -13.88
CA ALA A 17 -2.96 -12.51 -13.32
C ALA A 17 -2.84 -12.97 -11.88
N GLY A 18 -3.49 -12.27 -10.99
CA GLY A 18 -3.46 -12.62 -9.58
C GLY A 18 -2.22 -12.19 -8.84
N GLN A 19 -1.27 -11.56 -9.51
CA GLN A 19 -0.11 -11.04 -8.80
C GLN A 19 -0.48 -9.83 -7.96
N ALA A 20 -0.02 -9.85 -6.71
CA ALA A 20 -0.21 -8.74 -5.81
C ALA A 20 0.68 -7.56 -6.23
N ALA A 21 0.13 -6.38 -6.18
CA ALA A 21 0.88 -5.17 -6.42
C ALA A 21 1.34 -4.57 -5.09
N GLU A 22 2.50 -3.93 -5.12
CA GLU A 22 2.95 -3.07 -4.04
C GLU A 22 2.64 -1.64 -4.44
N ILE A 23 1.96 -0.92 -3.57
CA ILE A 23 1.58 0.46 -3.85
C ILE A 23 2.28 1.32 -2.81
N ALA A 24 3.20 2.15 -3.27
CA ALA A 24 3.99 2.99 -2.36
C ALA A 24 3.18 4.21 -1.93
N VAL A 25 3.23 4.51 -0.64
CA VAL A 25 2.63 5.71 -0.06
C VAL A 25 3.72 6.40 0.74
N GLY A 26 4.11 7.59 0.30
CA GLY A 26 5.09 8.39 1.01
C GLY A 26 4.47 9.23 2.09
N MET A 27 5.24 9.54 3.11
CA MET A 27 4.86 10.49 4.15
C MET A 27 5.93 11.58 4.16
N ALA A 28 5.57 12.74 3.61
CA ALA A 28 6.47 13.89 3.54
C ALA A 28 5.64 15.16 3.64
N ALA A 29 6.23 16.22 4.17
CA ALA A 29 5.56 17.50 4.34
C ALA A 29 4.24 17.35 5.12
N ALA A 30 4.21 16.42 6.06
CA ALA A 30 3.05 16.11 6.91
C ALA A 30 1.80 15.73 6.08
N ASP A 31 2.01 14.98 5.01
CA ASP A 31 0.92 14.45 4.18
C ASP A 31 1.24 13.03 3.73
N TYR A 32 0.20 12.28 3.40
CA TYR A 32 0.36 11.03 2.65
C TYR A 32 0.33 11.34 1.16
N THR A 33 1.21 10.70 0.40
CA THR A 33 1.31 10.88 -1.03
C THR A 33 1.37 9.52 -1.73
N PRO A 34 0.39 9.18 -2.55
CA PRO A 34 -0.79 9.96 -2.92
C PRO A 34 -1.83 10.04 -1.81
N ALA A 35 -2.80 10.92 -1.96
CA ALA A 35 -3.85 11.10 -0.96
C ALA A 35 -5.04 10.14 -1.16
N THR A 36 -5.09 9.49 -2.30
CA THR A 36 -6.11 8.47 -2.60
C THR A 36 -5.44 7.31 -3.34
N VAL A 37 -5.89 6.11 -3.02
CA VAL A 37 -5.39 4.89 -3.65
C VAL A 37 -6.56 3.99 -3.99
N GLU A 38 -6.54 3.42 -5.19
CA GLU A 38 -7.43 2.33 -5.54
C GLU A 38 -6.58 1.07 -5.74
N ALA A 39 -6.99 -0.03 -5.10
CA ALA A 39 -6.23 -1.26 -5.10
C ALA A 39 -7.15 -2.45 -5.20
N HIS A 40 -6.58 -3.64 -5.31
CA HIS A 40 -7.33 -4.89 -5.37
C HIS A 40 -7.03 -5.72 -4.12
N VAL A 41 -7.97 -6.57 -3.77
CA VAL A 41 -7.74 -7.54 -2.70
C VAL A 41 -6.49 -8.35 -3.05
N GLY A 42 -5.59 -8.48 -2.09
CA GLY A 42 -4.31 -9.16 -2.28
C GLY A 42 -3.14 -8.21 -2.49
N ASP A 43 -3.40 -6.97 -2.86
CA ASP A 43 -2.35 -5.96 -2.95
C ASP A 43 -1.89 -5.55 -1.56
N ARG A 44 -0.82 -4.77 -1.49
CA ARG A 44 -0.38 -4.20 -0.22
C ARG A 44 0.10 -2.78 -0.40
N LEU A 45 -0.13 -1.97 0.61
CA LEU A 45 0.44 -0.62 0.68
C LEU A 45 1.79 -0.72 1.37
N VAL A 46 2.73 0.06 0.88
CA VAL A 46 4.05 0.18 1.49
C VAL A 46 4.22 1.65 1.88
N PHE A 47 4.21 1.90 3.17
CA PHE A 47 4.37 3.25 3.70
C PHE A 47 5.84 3.52 3.94
N VAL A 48 6.32 4.67 3.47
CA VAL A 48 7.71 5.09 3.67
C VAL A 48 7.69 6.49 4.26
N ASN A 49 8.31 6.66 5.42
CA ASN A 49 8.40 7.98 6.02
C ASN A 49 9.62 8.71 5.46
N ASP A 50 9.39 9.61 4.51
CA ASP A 50 10.43 10.44 3.89
C ASP A 50 10.52 11.80 4.56
N ASP A 51 9.85 11.99 5.69
CA ASP A 51 9.87 13.25 6.43
C ASP A 51 10.95 13.21 7.50
N ALA A 52 11.23 14.36 8.07
CA ALA A 52 12.20 14.50 9.15
C ALA A 52 11.56 14.30 10.52
N VAL A 53 10.27 14.09 10.58
CA VAL A 53 9.52 13.91 11.84
C VAL A 53 8.75 12.59 11.81
N ASP A 54 8.34 12.16 12.99
CA ASP A 54 7.55 10.94 13.11
C ASP A 54 6.15 11.11 12.54
N HIS A 55 5.60 10.04 12.02
CA HIS A 55 4.20 9.96 11.60
C HIS A 55 3.60 8.66 12.08
N ASN A 56 2.28 8.53 11.95
CA ASN A 56 1.57 7.29 12.26
C ASN A 56 0.90 6.74 11.03
N VAL A 57 0.63 5.45 11.06
CA VAL A 57 -0.25 4.79 10.12
C VAL A 57 -1.35 4.13 10.95
N PHE A 58 -2.52 4.74 10.96
CA PHE A 58 -3.64 4.30 11.77
C PHE A 58 -4.90 4.26 10.94
N VAL A 59 -5.60 3.15 10.97
CA VAL A 59 -6.87 2.97 10.25
C VAL A 59 -7.97 2.78 11.27
N PRO A 60 -8.81 3.80 11.48
CA PRO A 60 -9.92 3.68 12.43
C PRO A 60 -11.17 3.04 11.85
N THR A 61 -11.26 2.88 10.53
CA THR A 61 -12.48 2.45 9.86
C THR A 61 -12.91 1.06 10.31
N ALA A 62 -14.16 0.93 10.72
CA ALA A 62 -14.70 -0.35 11.15
C ALA A 62 -14.58 -1.39 10.04
N GLY A 63 -14.16 -2.60 10.41
CA GLY A 63 -13.95 -3.68 9.47
C GLY A 63 -12.57 -3.69 8.82
N HIS A 64 -11.83 -2.59 8.95
CA HIS A 64 -10.46 -2.46 8.42
C HIS A 64 -9.47 -1.96 9.47
N ALA A 65 -9.91 -1.84 10.71
CA ALA A 65 -9.14 -1.17 11.75
C ALA A 65 -7.79 -1.83 11.97
N VAL A 66 -6.75 -1.02 11.97
CA VAL A 66 -5.39 -1.48 12.23
C VAL A 66 -4.56 -0.28 12.65
N ASP A 67 -3.58 -0.52 13.49
CA ASP A 67 -2.66 0.52 13.94
C ASP A 67 -1.24 -0.02 13.72
N LEU A 68 -0.54 0.53 12.74
CA LEU A 68 0.86 0.17 12.50
C LEU A 68 1.80 0.98 13.38
N GLY A 69 1.27 1.93 14.14
CA GLY A 69 2.03 2.66 15.11
C GLY A 69 2.90 3.77 14.52
N LYS A 70 3.85 4.17 15.32
CA LYS A 70 4.75 5.27 14.97
C LYS A 70 5.73 4.83 13.88
N GLN A 71 5.87 5.70 12.89
CA GLN A 71 6.82 5.53 11.80
C GLN A 71 7.87 6.62 11.94
N GLU A 72 9.08 6.24 12.35
CA GLU A 72 10.18 7.19 12.47
C GLU A 72 10.71 7.56 11.09
N PRO A 73 11.47 8.67 10.96
CA PRO A 73 12.09 9.01 9.69
C PRO A 73 12.84 7.83 9.10
N GLY A 74 12.56 7.52 7.84
CA GLY A 74 13.15 6.40 7.14
C GLY A 74 12.44 5.07 7.34
N ALA A 75 11.44 5.00 8.23
CA ALA A 75 10.74 3.76 8.48
C ALA A 75 9.92 3.33 7.26
N ARG A 76 9.81 2.02 7.10
CA ARG A 76 9.05 1.40 6.03
C ARG A 76 8.14 0.35 6.66
N SER A 77 6.86 0.40 6.35
CA SER A 77 5.92 -0.59 6.88
C SER A 77 4.92 -0.99 5.82
N GLU A 78 4.34 -2.17 5.97
CA GLU A 78 3.45 -2.74 4.96
C GLU A 78 2.09 -2.99 5.56
N LEU A 79 1.07 -2.74 4.74
CA LEU A 79 -0.32 -3.02 5.11
C LEU A 79 -0.92 -3.91 4.02
N PRO A 80 -1.12 -5.20 4.30
CA PRO A 80 -1.80 -6.09 3.36
C PRO A 80 -3.26 -5.71 3.23
N LEU A 81 -3.78 -5.78 2.01
CA LEU A 81 -5.17 -5.43 1.71
C LEU A 81 -5.97 -6.71 1.47
N GLY A 82 -6.46 -7.31 2.55
CA GLY A 82 -7.14 -8.60 2.47
C GLY A 82 -8.65 -8.51 2.32
N LYS A 83 -9.23 -7.32 2.26
CA LYS A 83 -10.67 -7.15 2.31
C LYS A 83 -11.09 -5.96 1.48
N ALA A 84 -12.10 -6.17 0.64
CA ALA A 84 -12.67 -5.09 -0.17
C ALA A 84 -13.38 -4.07 0.72
N GLY A 85 -13.41 -2.83 0.28
CA GLY A 85 -14.09 -1.75 0.97
C GLY A 85 -13.33 -0.45 0.87
N VAL A 86 -13.80 0.56 1.58
CA VAL A 86 -13.18 1.88 1.61
C VAL A 86 -12.80 2.18 3.04
N PHE A 87 -11.57 2.63 3.25
CA PHE A 87 -11.13 3.02 4.58
C PHE A 87 -10.20 4.22 4.50
N GLU A 88 -10.00 4.85 5.66
CA GLU A 88 -9.15 6.01 5.80
C GLU A 88 -7.89 5.65 6.58
N VAL A 89 -6.78 6.21 6.17
CA VAL A 89 -5.54 6.14 6.95
C VAL A 89 -5.29 7.52 7.53
N GLU A 90 -4.93 7.58 8.80
CA GLU A 90 -4.75 8.82 9.53
C GLU A 90 -3.45 8.81 10.31
N CYS A 91 -2.93 10.01 10.55
CA CYS A 91 -1.81 10.21 11.45
C CYS A 91 -2.33 10.95 12.70
N VAL A 92 -2.24 10.32 13.86
CA VAL A 92 -2.79 10.92 15.07
C VAL A 92 -1.97 12.13 15.54
N ILE A 93 -0.72 12.25 15.08
CA ILE A 93 0.14 13.39 15.42
C ILE A 93 -0.18 14.59 14.55
N HIS A 94 -0.61 14.37 13.32
CA HIS A 94 -0.92 15.41 12.35
C HIS A 94 -2.33 15.18 11.80
N PRO A 95 -3.36 15.71 12.48
CA PRO A 95 -4.75 15.37 12.14
C PRO A 95 -5.20 15.66 10.72
N HIS A 96 -4.48 16.54 10.01
CA HIS A 96 -4.82 16.84 8.62
C HIS A 96 -4.29 15.81 7.62
N MET A 97 -3.44 14.88 8.07
CA MET A 97 -2.93 13.83 7.19
C MET A 97 -3.98 12.75 7.01
N HIS A 98 -4.46 12.60 5.78
CA HIS A 98 -5.45 11.60 5.43
C HIS A 98 -5.10 10.93 4.12
N LEU A 99 -5.34 9.64 4.05
CA LEU A 99 -5.28 8.87 2.82
C LEU A 99 -6.56 8.05 2.73
N GLN A 100 -7.25 8.13 1.60
CA GLN A 100 -8.41 7.29 1.37
C GLN A 100 -7.99 6.11 0.50
N VAL A 101 -8.33 4.91 0.94
CA VAL A 101 -8.01 3.67 0.21
C VAL A 101 -9.30 2.99 -0.18
N ARG A 102 -9.41 2.65 -1.46
CA ARG A 102 -10.52 1.87 -1.98
C ARG A 102 -9.97 0.54 -2.48
N VAL A 103 -10.44 -0.55 -1.88
CA VAL A 103 -10.01 -1.89 -2.25
C VAL A 103 -11.17 -2.58 -2.96
N VAL A 104 -10.93 -3.01 -4.18
CA VAL A 104 -11.92 -3.73 -4.99
C VAL A 104 -11.48 -5.17 -5.17
N GLN A 105 -12.41 -6.02 -5.60
CA GLN A 105 -12.11 -7.44 -5.82
C GLN A 105 -11.14 -7.68 -6.98
#